data_8b68158b4b8acf1967331d8ad643952f
#
_entry.id   8b68158b4b8acf1967331d8ad643952f
#
_cell.length_a   1.000
_cell.length_b   1.000
_cell.length_c   1.000
_cell.angle_alpha   90.00
_cell.angle_beta   90.00
_cell.angle_gamma   90.00
#
_symmetry.space_group_name_H-M   'P 1'
#
loop_
_entity.id
_entity.type
_entity.pdbx_description
1 polymer ?
#
loop_
_entity_poly.entity_id
_entity_poly.type
_entity_poly.pdbx_seq_one_letter_code
_entity_poly.pdbx_strand_id
1 'polypeptide(L)'
;GYFQAYRNMMPTSISQIIEQIFNAAVSLLAAWGFINAFSDGTENSIAKWGAAGSTVGTGAGVVTALAFMLLVYGVNRRKILHRVEKDHRHQEESYKEIFRVIILVVSPIILSAFVYNVNAYINGYLFSDILGRRGGDAAQIGILYAEYATYFMTIINIPLTLSSTAPTSMIPEVSALYATGDIEATRECIDQTVQLSMVVSAPCAMGLAVLAQPIVFLLYGNSTGLAANLLILGSFSILLNGMS
;
A
#
# COMPACT_ATOMS: atom_id res chain seq x y z
N GLY A 1 7.39 1.06 14.93
CA GLY A 1 7.40 0.40 16.19
C GLY A 1 7.38 1.33 17.39
N TYR A 2 8.53 1.89 17.84
CA TYR A 2 8.66 2.67 19.09
C TYR A 2 7.64 3.82 19.22
N PHE A 3 7.56 4.72 18.26
CA PHE A 3 6.63 5.85 18.30
C PHE A 3 5.17 5.42 18.24
N GLN A 4 4.84 4.38 17.51
CA GLN A 4 3.50 3.81 17.44
C GLN A 4 3.07 3.20 18.77
N ALA A 5 3.98 2.52 19.50
CA ALA A 5 3.72 2.02 20.83
C ALA A 5 3.37 3.13 21.84
N TYR A 6 3.86 4.35 21.61
CA TYR A 6 3.49 5.55 22.37
C TYR A 6 2.30 6.32 21.76
N ARG A 7 1.49 5.68 20.90
CA ARG A 7 0.32 6.28 20.20
C ARG A 7 0.68 7.51 19.36
N ASN A 8 1.94 7.66 18.96
CA ASN A 8 2.39 8.76 18.12
C ASN A 8 2.67 8.24 16.70
N MET A 9 1.70 8.42 15.81
CA MET A 9 1.79 7.99 14.40
C MET A 9 2.52 9.01 13.51
N MET A 10 2.71 10.26 13.98
CA MET A 10 3.26 11.36 13.18
C MET A 10 4.62 11.04 12.51
N PRO A 11 5.65 10.51 13.21
CA PRO A 11 6.92 10.22 12.56
C PRO A 11 6.80 9.17 11.45
N THR A 12 5.94 8.16 11.66
CA THR A 12 5.71 7.11 10.66
C THR A 12 4.97 7.67 9.44
N SER A 13 3.93 8.47 9.65
CA SER A 13 3.15 9.07 8.54
C SER A 13 4.02 10.03 7.72
N ILE A 14 4.84 10.86 8.37
CA ILE A 14 5.75 11.77 7.68
C ILE A 14 6.81 10.98 6.89
N SER A 15 7.37 9.90 7.46
CA SER A 15 8.33 9.06 6.73
C SER A 15 7.74 8.44 5.47
N GLN A 16 6.48 8.01 5.52
CA GLN A 16 5.76 7.46 4.36
C GLN A 16 5.50 8.53 3.28
N ILE A 17 5.14 9.74 3.67
CA ILE A 17 4.96 10.85 2.72
C ILE A 17 6.28 11.17 2.02
N ILE A 18 7.36 11.29 2.78
CA ILE A 18 8.70 11.53 2.24
C ILE A 18 9.11 10.39 1.30
N GLU A 19 8.89 9.14 1.70
CA GLU A 19 9.14 7.96 0.88
C GLU A 19 8.44 8.04 -0.47
N GLN A 20 7.15 8.38 -0.50
CA GLN A 20 6.37 8.45 -1.74
C GLN A 20 6.82 9.61 -2.64
N ILE A 21 7.15 10.77 -2.07
CA ILE A 21 7.66 11.92 -2.84
C ILE A 21 9.00 11.56 -3.50
N PHE A 22 9.93 10.98 -2.73
CA PHE A 22 11.24 10.59 -3.27
C PHE A 22 11.13 9.41 -4.24
N ASN A 23 10.26 8.43 -3.95
CA ASN A 23 9.98 7.36 -4.89
C ASN A 23 9.50 7.91 -6.23
N ALA A 24 8.49 8.79 -6.24
CA ALA A 24 7.96 9.37 -7.47
C ALA A 24 9.03 10.18 -8.23
N ALA A 25 9.74 11.07 -7.54
CA ALA A 25 10.76 11.92 -8.17
C ALA A 25 11.91 11.10 -8.75
N VAL A 26 12.47 10.18 -7.97
CA VAL A 26 13.61 9.34 -8.39
C VAL A 26 13.19 8.34 -9.46
N SER A 27 11.99 7.74 -9.38
CA SER A 27 11.48 6.85 -10.43
C SER A 27 11.41 7.54 -11.79
N LEU A 28 10.88 8.76 -11.84
CA LEU A 28 10.78 9.52 -13.09
C LEU A 28 12.15 9.90 -13.63
N LEU A 29 13.02 10.43 -12.78
CA LEU A 29 14.38 10.83 -13.16
C LEU A 29 15.23 9.64 -13.60
N ALA A 30 15.18 8.53 -12.87
CA ALA A 30 15.92 7.32 -13.21
C ALA A 30 15.38 6.65 -14.48
N ALA A 31 14.06 6.59 -14.65
CA ALA A 31 13.46 6.07 -15.89
C ALA A 31 13.90 6.91 -17.10
N TRP A 32 13.81 8.24 -17.00
CA TRP A 32 14.27 9.14 -18.05
C TRP A 32 15.78 8.98 -18.32
N GLY A 33 16.59 8.93 -17.28
CA GLY A 33 18.04 8.75 -17.41
C GLY A 33 18.42 7.39 -18.03
N PHE A 34 17.77 6.31 -17.64
CA PHE A 34 18.03 4.98 -18.18
C PHE A 34 17.59 4.85 -19.64
N ILE A 35 16.45 5.43 -20.00
CA ILE A 35 16.00 5.47 -21.40
C ILE A 35 17.02 6.22 -22.26
N ASN A 36 17.47 7.39 -21.82
CA ASN A 36 18.42 8.18 -22.61
C ASN A 36 19.83 7.56 -22.68
N ALA A 37 20.26 6.83 -21.64
CA ALA A 37 21.59 6.26 -21.58
C ALA A 37 21.70 4.88 -22.24
N PHE A 38 20.66 4.07 -22.21
CA PHE A 38 20.73 2.64 -22.56
C PHE A 38 19.71 2.20 -23.62
N SER A 39 18.72 3.03 -23.98
CA SER A 39 17.74 2.67 -24.99
C SER A 39 18.30 2.88 -26.38
N ASP A 40 18.06 1.91 -27.28
CA ASP A 40 18.34 1.97 -28.72
C ASP A 40 17.19 2.58 -29.54
N GLY A 41 16.18 3.17 -28.87
CA GLY A 41 15.05 3.85 -29.50
C GLY A 41 13.90 2.93 -29.92
N THR A 42 14.02 1.60 -29.75
CA THR A 42 12.90 0.68 -29.99
C THR A 42 11.90 0.75 -28.83
N GLU A 43 10.60 0.59 -29.12
CA GLU A 43 9.54 0.63 -28.08
C GLU A 43 9.80 -0.37 -26.95
N ASN A 44 10.25 -1.60 -27.28
CA ASN A 44 10.59 -2.61 -26.30
C ASN A 44 11.77 -2.22 -25.41
N SER A 45 12.78 -1.57 -25.98
CA SER A 45 13.96 -1.08 -25.25
C SER A 45 13.59 0.07 -24.32
N ILE A 46 12.80 1.02 -24.79
CA ILE A 46 12.25 2.14 -23.99
C ILE A 46 11.45 1.60 -22.81
N ALA A 47 10.54 0.65 -23.04
CA ALA A 47 9.74 0.03 -21.98
C ALA A 47 10.62 -0.70 -20.95
N LYS A 48 11.60 -1.48 -21.40
CA LYS A 48 12.53 -2.23 -20.54
C LYS A 48 13.36 -1.30 -19.65
N TRP A 49 14.00 -0.29 -20.23
CA TRP A 49 14.87 0.62 -19.48
C TRP A 49 14.09 1.60 -18.62
N GLY A 50 12.90 2.00 -19.08
CA GLY A 50 11.96 2.78 -18.28
C GLY A 50 11.48 2.03 -17.04
N ALA A 51 11.11 0.75 -17.18
CA ALA A 51 10.73 -0.10 -16.06
C ALA A 51 11.91 -0.34 -15.10
N ALA A 52 13.11 -0.61 -15.62
CA ALA A 52 14.31 -0.77 -14.79
C ALA A 52 14.65 0.50 -14.00
N GLY A 53 14.55 1.66 -14.62
CA GLY A 53 14.79 2.94 -13.96
C GLY A 53 13.75 3.25 -12.89
N SER A 54 12.47 2.96 -13.15
CA SER A 54 11.39 3.21 -12.17
C SER A 54 11.55 2.38 -10.89
N THR A 55 12.08 1.15 -10.98
CA THR A 55 12.33 0.31 -9.79
C THR A 55 13.42 0.89 -8.87
N VAL A 56 14.37 1.66 -9.41
CA VAL A 56 15.39 2.35 -8.61
C VAL A 56 14.75 3.37 -7.67
N GLY A 57 13.68 4.04 -8.10
CA GLY A 57 12.95 4.99 -7.29
C GLY A 57 12.35 4.39 -6.03
N THR A 58 11.82 3.16 -6.12
CA THR A 58 11.31 2.45 -4.95
C THR A 58 12.42 2.21 -3.91
N GLY A 59 13.61 1.77 -4.36
CA GLY A 59 14.76 1.63 -3.48
C GLY A 59 15.20 2.94 -2.83
N ALA A 60 15.26 4.02 -3.61
CA ALA A 60 15.61 5.35 -3.11
C ALA A 60 14.59 5.88 -2.09
N GLY A 61 13.29 5.66 -2.32
CA GLY A 61 12.23 6.02 -1.38
C GLY A 61 12.43 5.35 -0.02
N VAL A 62 12.65 4.03 -0.01
CA VAL A 62 12.90 3.26 1.22
C VAL A 62 14.15 3.76 1.96
N VAL A 63 15.26 3.99 1.24
CA VAL A 63 16.49 4.52 1.86
C VAL A 63 16.25 5.89 2.48
N THR A 64 15.49 6.75 1.81
CA THR A 64 15.15 8.10 2.31
C THR A 64 14.27 8.02 3.57
N ALA A 65 13.27 7.14 3.57
CA ALA A 65 12.43 6.90 4.74
C ALA A 65 13.25 6.38 5.94
N LEU A 66 14.17 5.45 5.68
CA LEU A 66 15.10 4.95 6.70
C LEU A 66 15.98 6.08 7.26
N ALA A 67 16.59 6.90 6.40
CA ALA A 67 17.40 8.03 6.80
C ALA A 67 16.60 9.02 7.67
N PHE A 68 15.37 9.35 7.25
CA PHE A 68 14.48 10.19 8.04
C PHE A 68 14.20 9.59 9.43
N MET A 69 13.87 8.31 9.51
CA MET A 69 13.60 7.63 10.79
C MET A 69 14.84 7.59 11.70
N LEU A 70 16.04 7.43 11.13
CA LEU A 70 17.29 7.52 11.88
C LEU A 70 17.54 8.93 12.41
N LEU A 71 17.22 9.97 11.65
CA LEU A 71 17.28 11.35 12.11
C LEU A 71 16.30 11.60 13.26
N VAL A 72 15.06 11.15 13.13
CA VAL A 72 14.04 11.27 14.19
C VAL A 72 14.48 10.52 15.46
N TYR A 73 15.08 9.35 15.30
CA TYR A 73 15.68 8.61 16.43
C TYR A 73 16.81 9.41 17.06
N GLY A 74 17.73 9.95 16.27
CA GLY A 74 18.87 10.75 16.74
C GLY A 74 18.44 11.96 17.56
N VAL A 75 17.45 12.71 17.07
CA VAL A 75 16.87 13.88 17.76
C VAL A 75 16.21 13.48 19.08
N ASN A 76 15.51 12.35 19.12
CA ASN A 76 14.80 11.88 20.31
C ASN A 76 15.64 10.96 21.22
N ARG A 77 16.89 10.64 20.84
CA ARG A 77 17.74 9.69 21.57
C ARG A 77 17.88 10.02 23.05
N ARG A 78 18.09 11.29 23.38
CA ARG A 78 18.23 11.72 24.80
C ARG A 78 16.96 11.44 25.61
N LYS A 79 15.78 11.67 25.02
CA LYS A 79 14.49 11.41 25.68
C LYS A 79 14.25 9.90 25.83
N ILE A 80 14.66 9.12 24.83
CA ILE A 80 14.55 7.66 24.85
C ILE A 80 15.44 7.09 25.93
N LEU A 81 16.72 7.47 25.97
CA LEU A 81 17.69 7.00 26.99
C LEU A 81 17.26 7.37 28.42
N HIS A 82 16.80 8.61 28.61
CA HIS A 82 16.30 9.04 29.92
C HIS A 82 15.07 8.25 30.41
N ARG A 83 14.25 7.76 29.50
CA ARG A 83 13.13 6.86 29.85
C ARG A 83 13.61 5.45 30.21
N VAL A 84 14.61 4.95 29.48
CA VAL A 84 15.25 3.66 29.79
C VAL A 84 15.91 3.70 31.17
N GLU A 85 16.61 4.79 31.51
CA GLU A 85 17.22 4.96 32.85
C GLU A 85 16.19 5.03 33.98
N LYS A 86 14.98 5.52 33.72
CA LYS A 86 13.87 5.59 34.68
C LYS A 86 13.06 4.29 34.80
N ASP A 87 13.32 3.33 33.95
CA ASP A 87 12.64 2.05 34.01
C ASP A 87 13.26 1.19 35.12
N HIS A 88 12.55 1.13 36.24
CA HIS A 88 12.93 0.30 37.39
C HIS A 88 12.43 -1.16 37.30
N ARG A 89 11.73 -1.52 36.23
CA ARG A 89 11.33 -2.91 35.98
C ARG A 89 12.47 -3.64 35.31
N HIS A 90 13.48 -4.04 36.10
CA HIS A 90 14.63 -4.84 35.66
C HIS A 90 14.22 -6.27 35.21
N GLN A 91 13.38 -6.38 34.23
CA GLN A 91 13.23 -7.61 33.45
C GLN A 91 14.19 -7.50 32.26
N GLU A 92 15.40 -7.99 32.44
CA GLU A 92 16.34 -8.16 31.35
C GLU A 92 15.82 -9.30 30.45
N GLU A 93 15.01 -8.94 29.45
CA GLU A 93 14.61 -9.89 28.42
C GLU A 93 15.85 -10.29 27.60
N SER A 94 16.07 -11.60 27.46
CA SER A 94 17.15 -12.12 26.64
C SER A 94 16.92 -11.74 25.16
N TYR A 95 17.98 -11.32 24.45
CA TYR A 95 17.93 -11.06 23.00
C TYR A 95 17.32 -12.23 22.22
N LYS A 96 17.48 -13.46 22.69
CA LYS A 96 16.91 -14.66 22.09
C LYS A 96 15.38 -14.70 22.24
N GLU A 97 14.85 -14.25 23.35
CA GLU A 97 13.39 -14.17 23.60
C GLU A 97 12.77 -13.06 22.76
N ILE A 98 13.39 -11.89 22.70
CA ILE A 98 12.97 -10.77 21.85
C ILE A 98 12.95 -11.21 20.38
N PHE A 99 14.00 -11.86 19.91
CA PHE A 99 14.09 -12.36 18.53
C PHE A 99 13.03 -13.42 18.22
N ARG A 100 12.77 -14.33 19.18
CA ARG A 100 11.71 -15.33 19.06
C ARG A 100 10.34 -14.69 18.92
N VAL A 101 10.03 -13.69 19.75
CA VAL A 101 8.75 -12.96 19.69
C VAL A 101 8.61 -12.22 18.36
N ILE A 102 9.67 -11.55 17.90
CA ILE A 102 9.66 -10.88 16.60
C ILE A 102 9.37 -11.87 15.48
N ILE A 103 10.03 -13.02 15.43
CA ILE A 103 9.78 -14.03 14.38
C ILE A 103 8.35 -14.55 14.47
N LEU A 104 7.84 -14.87 15.66
CA LEU A 104 6.48 -15.38 15.84
C LEU A 104 5.42 -14.37 15.36
N VAL A 105 5.64 -13.07 15.56
CA VAL A 105 4.70 -12.02 15.12
C VAL A 105 4.85 -11.70 13.63
N VAL A 106 6.08 -11.61 13.13
CA VAL A 106 6.36 -11.17 11.77
C VAL A 106 6.15 -12.30 10.74
N SER A 107 6.41 -13.56 11.12
CA SER A 107 6.28 -14.71 10.23
C SER A 107 4.88 -14.87 9.61
N PRO A 108 3.76 -14.80 10.35
CA PRO A 108 2.43 -14.85 9.77
C PRO A 108 2.14 -13.69 8.83
N ILE A 109 2.65 -12.50 9.14
CA ILE A 109 2.47 -11.30 8.31
C ILE A 109 3.20 -11.46 6.97
N ILE A 110 4.46 -11.93 7.00
CA ILE A 110 5.23 -12.22 5.79
C ILE A 110 4.55 -13.31 4.96
N LEU A 111 4.05 -14.38 5.61
CA LEU A 111 3.35 -15.46 4.91
C LEU A 111 2.08 -14.94 4.24
N SER A 112 1.30 -14.12 4.92
CA SER A 112 0.10 -13.47 4.35
C SER A 112 0.46 -12.60 3.13
N ALA A 113 1.48 -11.77 3.24
CA ALA A 113 1.95 -10.94 2.14
C ALA A 113 2.47 -11.80 0.96
N PHE A 114 3.16 -12.91 1.24
CA PHE A 114 3.61 -13.85 0.22
C PHE A 114 2.43 -14.47 -0.52
N VAL A 115 1.43 -14.99 0.19
CA VAL A 115 0.22 -15.58 -0.41
C VAL A 115 -0.52 -14.55 -1.26
N TYR A 116 -0.64 -13.30 -0.79
CA TYR A 116 -1.26 -12.21 -1.55
C TYR A 116 -0.53 -11.94 -2.87
N ASN A 117 0.80 -11.86 -2.85
CA ASN A 117 1.60 -11.63 -4.06
C ASN A 117 1.57 -12.83 -5.01
N VAL A 118 1.61 -14.06 -4.50
CA VAL A 118 1.46 -15.28 -5.31
C VAL A 118 0.10 -15.31 -5.99
N ASN A 119 -0.98 -14.93 -5.28
CA ASN A 119 -2.31 -14.84 -5.86
C ASN A 119 -2.37 -13.83 -7.02
N ALA A 120 -1.76 -12.65 -6.87
CA ALA A 120 -1.69 -11.67 -7.94
C ALA A 120 -0.94 -12.21 -9.18
N TYR A 121 0.15 -12.94 -8.96
CA TYR A 121 0.92 -13.59 -10.04
C TYR A 121 0.10 -14.68 -10.76
N ILE A 122 -0.59 -15.54 -9.99
CA ILE A 122 -1.46 -16.58 -10.53
C ILE A 122 -2.59 -15.97 -11.37
N ASN A 123 -3.22 -14.90 -10.88
CA ASN A 123 -4.26 -14.19 -11.62
C ASN A 123 -3.77 -13.64 -12.96
N GLY A 124 -2.56 -13.06 -12.99
CA GLY A 124 -1.95 -12.59 -14.23
C GLY A 124 -1.67 -13.73 -15.22
N TYR A 125 -1.15 -14.85 -14.73
CA TYR A 125 -0.91 -16.03 -15.54
C TYR A 125 -2.22 -16.62 -16.11
N LEU A 126 -3.22 -16.82 -15.28
CA LEU A 126 -4.53 -17.34 -15.69
C LEU A 126 -5.23 -16.42 -16.70
N PHE A 127 -5.15 -15.11 -16.49
CA PHE A 127 -5.69 -14.13 -17.42
C PHE A 127 -5.07 -14.30 -18.82
N SER A 128 -3.75 -14.39 -18.89
CA SER A 128 -3.03 -14.55 -20.14
C SER A 128 -3.29 -15.90 -20.80
N ASP A 129 -3.33 -17.00 -20.04
CA ASP A 129 -3.57 -18.36 -20.54
C ASP A 129 -5.01 -18.51 -21.09
N ILE A 130 -6.00 -18.01 -20.38
CA ILE A 130 -7.44 -18.10 -20.80
C ILE A 130 -7.66 -17.31 -22.09
N LEU A 131 -7.13 -16.11 -22.20
CA LEU A 131 -7.27 -15.27 -23.39
C LEU A 131 -6.46 -15.85 -24.57
N GLY A 132 -5.28 -16.40 -24.32
CA GLY A 132 -4.49 -17.09 -25.35
C GLY A 132 -5.19 -18.32 -25.91
N ARG A 133 -5.83 -19.14 -25.08
CA ARG A 133 -6.65 -20.30 -25.52
C ARG A 133 -7.88 -19.91 -26.33
N ARG A 134 -8.38 -18.70 -26.16
CA ARG A 134 -9.50 -18.17 -26.95
C ARG A 134 -9.06 -17.57 -28.30
N GLY A 135 -7.79 -17.69 -28.66
CA GLY A 135 -7.25 -17.18 -29.92
C GLY A 135 -6.89 -15.68 -29.89
N GLY A 136 -6.74 -15.10 -28.71
CA GLY A 136 -6.26 -13.72 -28.56
C GLY A 136 -4.83 -13.58 -29.01
N ASP A 137 -4.52 -12.52 -29.76
CA ASP A 137 -3.14 -12.16 -30.07
C ASP A 137 -2.39 -11.68 -28.83
N ALA A 138 -1.11 -12.01 -28.70
CA ALA A 138 -0.29 -11.67 -27.56
C ALA A 138 -0.26 -10.15 -27.27
N ALA A 139 -0.27 -9.33 -28.32
CA ALA A 139 -0.34 -7.88 -28.18
C ALA A 139 -1.69 -7.43 -27.56
N GLN A 140 -2.80 -7.98 -28.02
CA GLN A 140 -4.12 -7.68 -27.46
C GLN A 140 -4.26 -8.13 -26.01
N ILE A 141 -3.75 -9.31 -25.69
CA ILE A 141 -3.72 -9.82 -24.29
C ILE A 141 -2.92 -8.87 -23.40
N GLY A 142 -1.77 -8.39 -23.88
CA GLY A 142 -0.94 -7.42 -23.17
C GLY A 142 -1.69 -6.09 -22.88
N ILE A 143 -2.43 -5.56 -23.86
CA ILE A 143 -3.23 -4.34 -23.72
C ILE A 143 -4.34 -4.54 -22.69
N LEU A 144 -5.11 -5.62 -22.80
CA LEU A 144 -6.19 -5.92 -21.86
C LEU A 144 -5.67 -6.15 -20.43
N TYR A 145 -4.53 -6.82 -20.30
CA TYR A 145 -3.90 -7.00 -18.99
C TYR A 145 -3.40 -5.67 -18.39
N ALA A 146 -2.84 -4.79 -19.23
CA ALA A 146 -2.42 -3.45 -18.81
C ALA A 146 -3.64 -2.61 -18.34
N GLU A 147 -4.77 -2.67 -19.02
CA GLU A 147 -6.00 -2.02 -18.58
C GLU A 147 -6.49 -2.54 -17.22
N TYR A 148 -6.42 -3.85 -17.01
CA TYR A 148 -6.75 -4.46 -15.73
C TYR A 148 -5.73 -4.08 -14.63
N ALA A 149 -4.45 -4.36 -14.86
CA ALA A 149 -3.42 -4.27 -13.84
C ALA A 149 -2.99 -2.83 -13.53
N THR A 150 -3.09 -1.92 -14.52
CA THR A 150 -2.65 -0.54 -14.37
C THR A 150 -3.84 0.41 -14.21
N TYR A 151 -4.78 0.43 -15.15
CA TYR A 151 -5.86 1.43 -15.10
C TYR A 151 -6.87 1.13 -14.00
N PHE A 152 -7.46 -0.06 -14.03
CA PHE A 152 -8.46 -0.45 -13.05
C PHE A 152 -7.88 -0.51 -11.63
N MET A 153 -6.77 -1.24 -11.44
CA MET A 153 -6.16 -1.40 -10.11
C MET A 153 -5.67 -0.09 -9.50
N THR A 154 -5.12 0.82 -10.30
CA THR A 154 -4.67 2.12 -9.79
C THR A 154 -5.83 2.96 -9.30
N ILE A 155 -6.91 3.06 -10.08
CA ILE A 155 -8.07 3.89 -9.72
C ILE A 155 -8.79 3.32 -8.50
N ILE A 156 -9.04 2.00 -8.46
CA ILE A 156 -9.79 1.38 -7.37
C ILE A 156 -9.02 1.38 -6.05
N ASN A 157 -7.69 1.32 -6.10
CA ASN A 157 -6.86 1.35 -4.89
C ASN A 157 -6.90 2.70 -4.15
N ILE A 158 -7.21 3.80 -4.83
CA ILE A 158 -7.32 5.12 -4.18
C ILE A 158 -8.40 5.12 -3.08
N PRO A 159 -9.69 4.84 -3.38
CA PRO A 159 -10.71 4.80 -2.34
C PRO A 159 -10.52 3.63 -1.36
N LEU A 160 -9.99 2.48 -1.79
CA LEU A 160 -9.67 1.37 -0.88
C LEU A 160 -8.65 1.79 0.17
N THR A 161 -7.60 2.48 -0.23
CA THR A 161 -6.57 2.99 0.71
C THR A 161 -7.14 4.05 1.64
N LEU A 162 -7.99 4.96 1.14
CA LEU A 162 -8.66 5.95 1.98
C LEU A 162 -9.56 5.29 3.01
N SER A 163 -10.34 4.29 2.61
CA SER A 163 -11.26 3.55 3.49
C SER A 163 -10.53 2.77 4.58
N SER A 164 -9.36 2.19 4.27
CA SER A 164 -8.56 1.42 5.23
C SER A 164 -7.73 2.29 6.19
N THR A 165 -7.66 3.60 5.97
CA THR A 165 -6.85 4.52 6.81
C THR A 165 -7.44 4.66 8.20
N ALA A 166 -8.76 4.79 8.33
CA ALA A 166 -9.44 4.92 9.61
C ALA A 166 -9.25 3.66 10.49
N PRO A 167 -9.56 2.45 10.04
CA PRO A 167 -9.30 1.23 10.81
C PRO A 167 -7.84 1.09 11.23
N THR A 168 -6.90 1.32 10.31
CA THR A 168 -5.47 1.19 10.61
C THR A 168 -5.00 2.16 11.69
N SER A 169 -5.52 3.38 11.71
CA SER A 169 -5.17 4.39 12.72
C SER A 169 -5.75 4.10 14.10
N MET A 170 -6.88 3.38 14.17
CA MET A 170 -7.58 3.05 15.41
C MET A 170 -7.09 1.76 16.09
N ILE A 171 -6.32 0.91 15.40
CA ILE A 171 -5.79 -0.34 15.95
C ILE A 171 -5.11 -0.16 17.33
N PRO A 172 -4.21 0.82 17.54
CA PRO A 172 -3.56 1.00 18.84
C PRO A 172 -4.54 1.38 19.96
N GLU A 173 -5.58 2.14 19.63
CA GLU A 173 -6.59 2.59 20.59
C GLU A 173 -7.51 1.45 20.99
N VAL A 174 -8.04 0.72 20.01
CA VAL A 174 -8.86 -0.48 20.24
C VAL A 174 -8.10 -1.51 21.06
N SER A 175 -6.83 -1.76 20.74
CA SER A 175 -5.98 -2.70 21.49
C SER A 175 -5.76 -2.28 22.94
N ALA A 176 -5.62 -0.99 23.20
CA ALA A 176 -5.45 -0.46 24.55
C ALA A 176 -6.74 -0.55 25.39
N LEU A 177 -7.89 -0.23 24.80
CA LEU A 177 -9.20 -0.36 25.46
C LEU A 177 -9.51 -1.83 25.76
N TYR A 178 -9.24 -2.73 24.82
CA TYR A 178 -9.42 -4.15 25.03
C TYR A 178 -8.52 -4.69 26.15
N ALA A 179 -7.26 -4.25 26.22
CA ALA A 179 -6.32 -4.65 27.26
C ALA A 179 -6.72 -4.19 28.66
N THR A 180 -7.48 -3.09 28.79
CA THR A 180 -8.03 -2.62 30.07
C THR A 180 -9.34 -3.32 30.46
N GLY A 181 -9.91 -4.16 29.57
CA GLY A 181 -11.15 -4.88 29.80
C GLY A 181 -12.41 -4.04 29.59
N ASP A 182 -12.29 -2.84 29.05
CA ASP A 182 -13.43 -1.97 28.74
C ASP A 182 -14.03 -2.36 27.39
N ILE A 183 -14.92 -3.35 27.43
CA ILE A 183 -15.54 -3.92 26.24
C ILE A 183 -16.53 -2.93 25.59
N GLU A 184 -17.18 -2.11 26.40
CA GLU A 184 -18.18 -1.12 25.90
C GLU A 184 -17.48 -0.01 25.10
N ALA A 185 -16.43 0.59 25.65
CA ALA A 185 -15.62 1.58 24.95
C ALA A 185 -14.92 0.96 23.70
N THR A 186 -14.51 -0.30 23.78
CA THR A 186 -13.93 -1.01 22.63
C THR A 186 -14.93 -1.13 21.49
N ARG A 187 -16.17 -1.51 21.77
CA ARG A 187 -17.24 -1.59 20.76
C ARG A 187 -17.57 -0.24 20.16
N GLU A 188 -17.70 0.78 21.00
CA GLU A 188 -17.98 2.14 20.52
C GLU A 188 -16.87 2.65 19.58
N CYS A 189 -15.61 2.40 19.90
CA CYS A 189 -14.48 2.76 19.06
C CYS A 189 -14.52 2.01 17.70
N ILE A 190 -14.88 0.73 17.69
CA ILE A 190 -15.03 -0.05 16.46
C ILE A 190 -16.20 0.49 15.62
N ASP A 191 -17.36 0.74 16.23
CA ASP A 191 -18.55 1.24 15.54
C ASP A 191 -18.28 2.61 14.89
N GLN A 192 -17.62 3.53 15.61
CA GLN A 192 -17.20 4.81 15.08
C GLN A 192 -16.23 4.66 13.89
N THR A 193 -15.30 3.70 13.99
CA THR A 193 -14.33 3.42 12.91
C THR A 193 -15.02 2.91 11.65
N VAL A 194 -15.97 1.98 11.79
CA VAL A 194 -16.76 1.46 10.67
C VAL A 194 -17.62 2.56 10.04
N GLN A 195 -18.30 3.38 10.86
CA GLN A 195 -19.07 4.51 10.37
C GLN A 195 -18.21 5.49 9.56
N LEU A 196 -17.03 5.84 10.06
CA LEU A 196 -16.10 6.73 9.37
C LEU A 196 -15.64 6.13 8.04
N SER A 197 -15.30 4.85 8.02
CA SER A 197 -14.93 4.14 6.80
C SER A 197 -16.06 4.13 5.78
N MET A 198 -17.30 3.92 6.21
CA MET A 198 -18.47 3.90 5.33
C MET A 198 -18.81 5.29 4.77
N VAL A 199 -18.63 6.36 5.56
CA VAL A 199 -18.82 7.74 5.09
C VAL A 199 -17.87 8.08 3.93
N VAL A 200 -16.68 7.47 3.89
CA VAL A 200 -15.73 7.63 2.78
C VAL A 200 -16.03 6.64 1.66
N SER A 201 -16.22 5.37 1.98
CA SER A 201 -16.38 4.28 1.00
C SER A 201 -17.63 4.43 0.14
N ALA A 202 -18.77 4.80 0.74
CA ALA A 202 -20.04 4.84 0.03
C ALA A 202 -20.07 5.90 -1.10
N PRO A 203 -19.72 7.18 -0.86
CA PRO A 203 -19.68 8.16 -1.94
C PRO A 203 -18.60 7.86 -2.98
N CYS A 204 -17.44 7.31 -2.57
CA CYS A 204 -16.39 6.91 -3.49
C CYS A 204 -16.86 5.78 -4.41
N ALA A 205 -17.51 4.75 -3.86
CA ALA A 205 -18.02 3.63 -4.64
C ALA A 205 -19.09 4.09 -5.65
N MET A 206 -20.04 4.92 -5.21
CA MET A 206 -21.07 5.47 -6.09
C MET A 206 -20.48 6.39 -7.16
N GLY A 207 -19.56 7.27 -6.78
CA GLY A 207 -18.87 8.16 -7.70
C GLY A 207 -18.08 7.40 -8.77
N LEU A 208 -17.33 6.37 -8.38
CA LEU A 208 -16.62 5.52 -9.34
C LEU A 208 -17.54 4.70 -10.21
N ALA A 209 -18.66 4.19 -9.71
CA ALA A 209 -19.62 3.46 -10.51
C ALA A 209 -20.23 4.33 -11.63
N VAL A 210 -20.62 5.57 -11.30
CA VAL A 210 -21.25 6.50 -12.25
C VAL A 210 -20.24 7.14 -13.20
N LEU A 211 -19.07 7.51 -12.68
CA LEU A 211 -18.05 8.26 -13.43
C LEU A 211 -16.92 7.38 -13.98
N ALA A 212 -17.08 6.04 -13.99
CA ALA A 212 -16.04 5.12 -14.43
C ALA A 212 -15.49 5.45 -15.84
N GLN A 213 -16.37 5.62 -16.82
CA GLN A 213 -15.98 5.94 -18.19
C GLN A 213 -15.30 7.31 -18.33
N PRO A 214 -15.87 8.43 -17.82
CA PRO A 214 -15.22 9.72 -17.83
C PRO A 214 -13.84 9.73 -17.15
N ILE A 215 -13.71 9.04 -16.01
CA ILE A 215 -12.45 8.98 -15.25
C ILE A 215 -11.36 8.25 -16.05
N VAL A 216 -11.69 7.07 -16.60
CA VAL A 216 -10.73 6.30 -17.42
C VAL A 216 -10.34 7.09 -18.66
N PHE A 217 -11.30 7.72 -19.34
CA PHE A 217 -11.01 8.53 -20.51
C PHE A 217 -10.14 9.74 -20.18
N LEU A 218 -10.39 10.43 -19.07
CA LEU A 218 -9.63 11.61 -18.65
C LEU A 218 -8.18 11.26 -18.29
N LEU A 219 -7.96 10.12 -17.62
CA LEU A 219 -6.64 9.73 -17.13
C LEU A 219 -5.79 9.01 -18.18
N TYR A 220 -6.41 8.19 -19.01
CA TYR A 220 -5.69 7.27 -19.91
C TYR A 220 -6.07 7.46 -21.39
N GLY A 221 -7.01 8.34 -21.71
CA GLY A 221 -7.45 8.57 -23.08
C GLY A 221 -8.23 7.39 -23.64
N ASN A 222 -7.79 6.88 -24.81
CA ASN A 222 -8.44 5.74 -25.45
C ASN A 222 -8.16 4.45 -24.70
N SER A 223 -9.22 3.78 -24.25
CA SER A 223 -9.18 2.43 -23.67
C SER A 223 -10.16 1.51 -24.40
N THR A 224 -9.99 0.20 -24.29
CA THR A 224 -10.97 -0.79 -24.84
C THR A 224 -12.31 -0.75 -24.13
N GLY A 225 -12.42 0.01 -23.03
CA GLY A 225 -13.59 0.06 -22.15
C GLY A 225 -13.58 -1.03 -21.07
N LEU A 226 -12.65 -1.95 -21.09
CA LEU A 226 -12.53 -3.00 -20.08
C LEU A 226 -12.32 -2.40 -18.69
N ALA A 227 -11.39 -1.46 -18.54
CA ALA A 227 -11.11 -0.80 -17.27
C ALA A 227 -12.34 -0.10 -16.68
N ALA A 228 -13.12 0.61 -17.50
CA ALA A 228 -14.34 1.27 -17.05
C ALA A 228 -15.40 0.27 -16.58
N ASN A 229 -15.62 -0.83 -17.31
CA ASN A 229 -16.56 -1.88 -16.91
C ASN A 229 -16.12 -2.57 -15.62
N LEU A 230 -14.81 -2.81 -15.46
CA LEU A 230 -14.24 -3.37 -14.23
C LEU A 230 -14.39 -2.41 -13.05
N LEU A 231 -14.29 -1.10 -13.26
CA LEU A 231 -14.51 -0.10 -12.20
C LEU A 231 -15.96 -0.07 -11.72
N ILE A 232 -16.93 -0.22 -12.62
CA ILE A 232 -18.35 -0.31 -12.24
C ILE A 232 -18.57 -1.54 -11.35
N LEU A 233 -18.06 -2.70 -11.75
CA LEU A 233 -18.18 -3.93 -10.96
C LEU A 233 -17.35 -3.85 -9.67
N GLY A 234 -16.12 -3.35 -9.77
CA GLY A 234 -15.19 -3.24 -8.64
C GLY A 234 -15.62 -2.21 -7.60
N SER A 235 -16.43 -1.21 -7.97
CA SER A 235 -16.92 -0.21 -7.02
C SER A 235 -17.68 -0.85 -5.84
N PHE A 236 -18.34 -1.98 -6.06
CA PHE A 236 -19.00 -2.73 -4.99
C PHE A 236 -18.00 -3.29 -3.96
N SER A 237 -16.79 -3.65 -4.39
CA SER A 237 -15.74 -4.13 -3.47
C SER A 237 -15.25 -3.05 -2.50
N ILE A 238 -15.37 -1.77 -2.87
CA ILE A 238 -15.02 -0.64 -2.00
C ILE A 238 -15.95 -0.59 -0.79
N LEU A 239 -17.26 -0.82 -1.02
CA LEU A 239 -18.23 -0.88 0.07
C LEU A 239 -17.94 -2.04 1.03
N LEU A 240 -17.65 -3.23 0.48
CA LEU A 240 -17.33 -4.40 1.30
C LEU A 240 -16.04 -4.19 2.11
N ASN A 241 -15.04 -3.55 1.52
CA ASN A 241 -13.80 -3.23 2.22
C ASN A 241 -13.99 -2.18 3.32
N GLY A 242 -14.89 -1.21 3.12
CA GLY A 242 -15.23 -0.22 4.16
C GLY A 242 -15.97 -0.81 5.37
N MET A 243 -16.55 -2.04 5.21
CA MET A 243 -17.25 -2.74 6.29
C MET A 243 -16.37 -3.76 7.03
N SER A 244 -15.21 -4.10 6.50
CA SER A 244 -14.31 -5.12 7.06
C SER A 244 -13.19 -4.49 7.87
#